data_dc75cb16441be659e5ca75f0df60974b
#
_entry.id   dc75cb16441be659e5ca75f0df60974b
#
_cell.length_a   1.000
_cell.length_b   1.000
_cell.length_c   1.000
_cell.angle_alpha   90.00
_cell.angle_beta   90.00
_cell.angle_gamma   90.00
#
_symmetry.space_group_name_H-M   'P 1'
#
loop_
_entity.id
_entity.type
_entity.pdbx_description
1 polymer ?
#
loop_
_entity_poly.entity_id
_entity_poly.type
_entity_poly.pdbx_seq_one_letter_code
_entity_poly.pdbx_strand_id
1 'polypeptide(L)'
;CLCVPEFQKRGAVHFHLLTNIAIENKDLIYNQKNNKKFLHIKYWNNGFDSVENVKGNMEKIIGYISKYMTKDIDDRLFSHHRYFYTRNLKRPIVNYLNFDDKKHLDFYNKKIENKNIIYSSEYIDIFNNEKIAFREFLKAS
;
A
#
# COMPACT_ATOMS: atom_id res chain seq x y z
N CYS A 1 -9.75 -2.30 6.41
CA CYS A 1 -9.84 -2.24 4.94
C CYS A 1 -9.08 -1.02 4.42
N LEU A 2 -8.39 -1.19 3.32
CA LEU A 2 -7.80 -0.13 2.51
C LEU A 2 -8.42 -0.23 1.11
N CYS A 3 -8.87 0.89 0.57
CA CYS A 3 -9.51 0.97 -0.74
C CYS A 3 -8.86 2.08 -1.56
N VAL A 4 -8.43 1.77 -2.77
CA VAL A 4 -7.83 2.73 -3.70
C VAL A 4 -8.64 2.76 -4.98
N PRO A 5 -9.27 3.90 -5.33
CA PRO A 5 -9.95 4.06 -6.60
C PRO A 5 -8.94 4.30 -7.74
N GLU A 6 -9.22 3.72 -8.89
CA GLU A 6 -8.50 3.94 -10.14
C GLU A 6 -9.51 4.24 -11.26
N PHE A 7 -9.31 5.33 -11.98
CA PHE A 7 -10.10 5.60 -13.17
C PHE A 7 -9.51 4.90 -14.39
N GLN A 8 -10.30 4.09 -15.04
CA GLN A 8 -9.92 3.49 -16.31
C GLN A 8 -10.04 4.51 -17.46
N LYS A 9 -9.30 4.30 -18.56
CA LYS A 9 -9.35 5.17 -19.76
C LYS A 9 -10.76 5.41 -20.29
N ARG A 10 -11.66 4.42 -20.17
CA ARG A 10 -13.06 4.50 -20.55
C ARG A 10 -13.96 5.27 -19.57
N GLY A 11 -13.42 5.82 -18.48
CA GLY A 11 -14.14 6.59 -17.47
C GLY A 11 -14.73 5.76 -16.31
N ALA A 12 -14.71 4.44 -16.39
CA ALA A 12 -15.21 3.60 -15.28
C ALA A 12 -14.25 3.66 -14.10
N VAL A 13 -14.81 3.64 -12.89
CA VAL A 13 -14.02 3.55 -11.65
C VAL A 13 -13.74 2.09 -11.34
N HIS A 14 -12.49 1.78 -11.05
CA HIS A 14 -12.02 0.51 -10.57
C HIS A 14 -11.53 0.67 -9.13
N PHE A 15 -11.94 -0.19 -8.22
CA PHE A 15 -11.53 -0.16 -6.83
C PHE A 15 -10.59 -1.32 -6.53
N HIS A 16 -9.43 -1.02 -5.97
CA HIS A 16 -8.53 -2.00 -5.39
C HIS A 16 -8.76 -2.05 -3.89
N LEU A 17 -9.22 -3.19 -3.38
CA LEU A 17 -9.52 -3.40 -1.97
C LEU A 17 -8.53 -4.38 -1.35
N LEU A 18 -7.93 -3.98 -0.22
CA LEU A 18 -7.24 -4.88 0.70
C LEU A 18 -8.03 -4.94 2.00
N THR A 19 -8.49 -6.13 2.35
CA THR A 19 -9.38 -6.32 3.51
C THR A 19 -9.02 -7.58 4.28
N ASN A 20 -9.32 -7.60 5.57
CA ASN A 20 -9.27 -8.80 6.42
C ASN A 20 -10.66 -9.44 6.63
N ILE A 21 -11.64 -9.07 5.81
CA ILE A 21 -12.95 -9.73 5.86
C ILE A 21 -12.76 -11.16 5.36
N ALA A 22 -13.18 -12.12 6.18
CA ALA A 22 -13.25 -13.51 5.77
C ALA A 22 -14.45 -13.70 4.84
N ILE A 23 -14.19 -14.09 3.59
CA ILE A 23 -15.23 -14.47 2.64
C ILE A 23 -15.28 -15.98 2.61
N GLU A 24 -16.44 -16.57 2.92
CA GLU A 24 -16.60 -18.01 2.94
C GLU A 24 -16.67 -18.57 1.52
N ASN A 25 -16.20 -19.80 1.32
CA ASN A 25 -16.20 -20.44 0.00
C ASN A 25 -17.62 -20.55 -0.62
N LYS A 26 -18.66 -20.68 0.22
CA LYS A 26 -20.07 -20.69 -0.25
C LYS A 26 -20.51 -19.38 -0.89
N ASP A 27 -19.83 -18.27 -0.59
CA ASP A 27 -20.11 -16.92 -1.07
C ASP A 27 -19.24 -16.54 -2.28
N LEU A 28 -18.39 -17.45 -2.74
CA LEU A 28 -17.53 -17.29 -3.89
C LEU A 28 -18.02 -18.12 -5.06
N ILE A 29 -17.99 -17.53 -6.24
CA ILE A 29 -18.24 -18.23 -7.49
C ILE A 29 -16.95 -18.28 -8.30
N TYR A 30 -16.61 -19.48 -8.74
CA TYR A 30 -15.49 -19.69 -9.64
C TYR A 30 -15.92 -19.44 -11.08
N ASN A 31 -15.25 -18.53 -11.72
CA ASN A 31 -15.57 -18.17 -13.10
C ASN A 31 -14.32 -18.17 -13.98
N GLN A 32 -14.51 -18.25 -15.29
CA GLN A 32 -13.43 -18.24 -16.27
C GLN A 32 -13.77 -17.25 -17.38
N LYS A 33 -12.84 -16.32 -17.64
CA LYS A 33 -12.94 -15.36 -18.73
C LYS A 33 -11.57 -15.25 -19.42
N ASN A 34 -11.55 -15.34 -20.75
CA ASN A 34 -10.32 -15.22 -21.55
C ASN A 34 -9.19 -16.14 -21.05
N ASN A 35 -9.52 -17.40 -20.77
CA ASN A 35 -8.60 -18.43 -20.22
C ASN A 35 -8.02 -18.10 -18.83
N LYS A 36 -8.47 -17.04 -18.17
CA LYS A 36 -8.09 -16.72 -16.81
C LYS A 36 -9.21 -17.13 -15.86
N LYS A 37 -8.83 -17.85 -14.83
CA LYS A 37 -9.72 -18.27 -13.75
C LYS A 37 -9.69 -17.21 -12.66
N PHE A 38 -10.86 -16.86 -12.13
CA PHE A 38 -11.00 -15.89 -11.04
C PHE A 38 -12.15 -16.24 -10.13
N LEU A 39 -12.06 -15.82 -8.88
CA LEU A 39 -13.14 -15.90 -7.91
C LEU A 39 -13.87 -14.57 -7.88
N HIS A 40 -15.18 -14.59 -7.75
CA HIS A 40 -15.98 -13.39 -7.52
C HIS A 40 -17.01 -13.62 -6.41
N ILE A 41 -17.50 -12.54 -5.82
CA ILE A 41 -18.45 -12.58 -4.71
C ILE A 41 -19.85 -12.78 -5.29
N LYS A 42 -20.53 -13.84 -4.84
CA LYS A 42 -21.86 -14.26 -5.34
C LYS A 42 -22.90 -13.15 -5.31
N TYR A 43 -22.84 -12.29 -4.30
CA TYR A 43 -23.83 -11.24 -4.06
C TYR A 43 -23.40 -9.86 -4.56
N TRP A 44 -22.24 -9.77 -5.24
CA TRP A 44 -21.78 -8.52 -5.81
C TRP A 44 -22.52 -8.18 -7.09
N ASN A 45 -23.34 -7.12 -7.05
CA ASN A 45 -24.17 -6.69 -8.18
C ASN A 45 -23.73 -5.35 -8.79
N ASN A 46 -22.57 -4.83 -8.38
CA ASN A 46 -22.09 -3.51 -8.78
C ASN A 46 -20.98 -3.59 -9.85
N GLY A 47 -21.15 -4.47 -10.83
CA GLY A 47 -20.18 -4.66 -11.90
C GLY A 47 -19.25 -5.86 -11.65
N PHE A 48 -18.16 -5.90 -12.40
CA PHE A 48 -17.18 -6.99 -12.32
C PHE A 48 -16.35 -6.88 -11.04
N ASP A 49 -16.16 -7.98 -10.36
CA ASP A 49 -15.23 -8.14 -9.24
C ASP A 49 -14.30 -9.33 -9.45
N SER A 50 -13.18 -9.33 -8.78
CA SER A 50 -12.25 -10.44 -8.70
C SER A 50 -11.62 -10.47 -7.30
N VAL A 51 -11.66 -11.62 -6.67
CA VAL A 51 -11.18 -11.84 -5.31
C VAL A 51 -10.01 -12.78 -5.31
N GLU A 52 -8.95 -12.41 -4.62
CA GLU A 52 -7.80 -13.27 -4.38
C GLU A 52 -7.52 -13.37 -2.89
N ASN A 53 -7.23 -14.57 -2.42
CA ASN A 53 -6.77 -14.76 -1.06
C ASN A 53 -5.29 -14.37 -0.98
N VAL A 54 -5.02 -13.39 -0.15
CA VAL A 54 -3.67 -12.89 0.11
C VAL A 54 -2.94 -13.90 1.00
N LYS A 55 -2.16 -14.80 0.38
CA LYS A 55 -1.27 -15.72 1.06
C LYS A 55 0.18 -15.39 0.67
N GLY A 56 1.06 -15.28 1.67
CA GLY A 56 2.50 -15.16 1.45
C GLY A 56 3.05 -13.74 1.54
N ASN A 57 3.89 -13.36 0.60
CA ASN A 57 4.71 -12.15 0.71
C ASN A 57 3.88 -10.86 0.73
N MET A 58 3.70 -10.31 1.93
CA MET A 58 2.94 -9.08 2.18
C MET A 58 3.58 -7.87 1.47
N GLU A 59 4.90 -7.86 1.27
CA GLU A 59 5.62 -6.78 0.59
C GLU A 59 5.17 -6.62 -0.86
N LYS A 60 4.95 -7.75 -1.57
CA LYS A 60 4.44 -7.72 -2.95
C LYS A 60 3.04 -7.11 -3.02
N ILE A 61 2.21 -7.37 -2.03
CA ILE A 61 0.84 -6.87 -1.97
C ILE A 61 0.83 -5.39 -1.64
N ILE A 62 1.65 -4.98 -0.68
CA ILE A 62 1.84 -3.58 -0.34
C ILE A 62 2.35 -2.82 -1.56
N GLY A 63 3.39 -3.33 -2.25
CA GLY A 63 3.91 -2.74 -3.49
C GLY A 63 2.85 -2.64 -4.59
N TYR A 64 2.02 -3.67 -4.75
CA TYR A 64 0.92 -3.66 -5.71
C TYR A 64 -0.11 -2.56 -5.41
N ILE A 65 -0.58 -2.45 -4.18
CA ILE A 65 -1.56 -1.41 -3.79
C ILE A 65 -0.94 -0.01 -3.83
N SER A 66 0.32 0.14 -3.36
CA SER A 66 1.03 1.42 -3.37
C SER A 66 1.19 1.99 -4.77
N LYS A 67 1.38 1.14 -5.77
CA LYS A 67 1.42 1.55 -7.19
C LYS A 67 0.19 2.38 -7.59
N TYR A 68 -1.00 2.00 -7.12
CA TYR A 68 -2.23 2.74 -7.44
C TYR A 68 -2.40 4.00 -6.59
N MET A 69 -1.80 4.04 -5.40
CA MET A 69 -1.80 5.24 -4.56
C MET A 69 -0.87 6.33 -5.09
N THR A 70 0.23 5.94 -5.76
CA THR A 70 1.27 6.84 -6.28
C THR A 70 1.18 7.12 -7.77
N LYS A 71 0.30 6.41 -8.49
CA LYS A 71 0.06 6.64 -9.91
C LYS A 71 -0.42 8.07 -10.14
N ASP A 72 -0.13 8.61 -11.34
CA ASP A 72 -0.56 9.94 -11.75
C ASP A 72 -2.01 10.20 -11.38
N ILE A 73 -2.24 11.36 -10.76
CA ILE A 73 -3.57 11.71 -10.27
C ILE A 73 -4.45 12.00 -11.48
N ASP A 74 -5.51 11.26 -11.57
CA ASP A 74 -6.59 11.61 -12.49
C ASP A 74 -7.25 12.91 -11.99
N ASP A 75 -7.46 13.87 -12.89
CA ASP A 75 -8.04 15.18 -12.55
C ASP A 75 -9.38 15.06 -11.81
N ARG A 76 -10.11 13.96 -12.04
CA ARG A 76 -11.36 13.64 -11.33
C ARG A 76 -11.19 13.35 -9.86
N LEU A 77 -9.96 13.02 -9.42
CA LEU A 77 -9.61 12.86 -8.00
C LEU A 77 -9.02 14.14 -7.39
N PHE A 78 -8.93 15.21 -8.17
CA PHE A 78 -8.48 16.49 -7.65
C PHE A 78 -9.42 16.94 -6.52
N SER A 79 -8.87 17.32 -5.38
CA SER A 79 -9.59 17.65 -4.14
C SER A 79 -10.28 16.45 -3.43
N HIS A 80 -10.13 15.23 -3.91
CA HIS A 80 -10.66 14.03 -3.26
C HIS A 80 -9.55 13.18 -2.65
N HIS A 81 -9.94 12.29 -1.72
CA HIS A 81 -9.00 11.34 -1.14
C HIS A 81 -8.55 10.32 -2.19
N ARG A 82 -7.24 10.14 -2.30
CA ARG A 82 -6.64 9.13 -3.20
C ARG A 82 -6.88 7.71 -2.73
N TYR A 83 -7.20 7.52 -1.46
CA TYR A 83 -7.51 6.23 -0.86
C TYR A 83 -8.42 6.41 0.35
N PHE A 84 -9.12 5.36 0.68
CA PHE A 84 -9.99 5.27 1.84
C PHE A 84 -9.51 4.14 2.73
N TYR A 85 -9.65 4.30 4.03
CA TYR A 85 -9.30 3.25 4.99
C TYR A 85 -10.24 3.25 6.19
N THR A 86 -10.40 2.07 6.79
CA THR A 86 -11.22 1.94 7.98
C THR A 86 -10.52 2.52 9.21
N ARG A 87 -11.25 3.11 10.12
CA ARG A 87 -10.73 3.81 11.32
C ARG A 87 -9.94 2.90 12.26
N ASN A 88 -10.13 1.59 12.18
CA ASN A 88 -9.43 0.59 13.00
C ASN A 88 -8.03 0.23 12.49
N LEU A 89 -7.57 0.78 11.38
CA LEU A 89 -6.19 0.59 10.94
C LEU A 89 -5.23 1.34 11.85
N LYS A 90 -4.21 0.64 12.32
CA LYS A 90 -3.13 1.27 13.08
C LYS A 90 -2.37 2.22 12.16
N ARG A 91 -2.19 3.44 12.64
CA ARG A 91 -1.37 4.43 11.93
C ARG A 91 0.11 4.14 12.15
N PRO A 92 0.98 4.46 11.18
CA PRO A 92 2.42 4.40 11.41
C PRO A 92 2.82 5.36 12.53
N ILE A 93 3.81 4.96 13.30
CA ILE A 93 4.45 5.84 14.28
C ILE A 93 5.51 6.63 13.51
N VAL A 94 5.35 7.94 13.48
CA VAL A 94 6.30 8.85 12.84
C VAL A 94 7.08 9.58 13.93
N ASN A 95 8.41 9.48 13.88
CA ASN A 95 9.30 10.20 14.77
C ASN A 95 10.19 11.12 13.92
N TYR A 96 10.24 12.37 14.30
CA TYR A 96 11.16 13.34 13.71
C TYR A 96 12.41 13.42 14.60
N LEU A 97 13.57 13.13 14.03
CA LEU A 97 14.83 13.11 14.75
C LEU A 97 15.75 14.21 14.21
N ASN A 98 16.33 14.98 15.12
CA ASN A 98 17.43 15.88 14.79
C ASN A 98 18.74 15.14 15.12
N PHE A 99 19.55 14.85 14.11
CA PHE A 99 20.81 14.10 14.31
C PHE A 99 21.95 14.92 14.93
N ASP A 100 21.78 16.25 15.06
CA ASP A 100 22.66 17.09 15.87
C ASP A 100 22.40 16.87 17.38
N ASP A 101 21.23 16.35 17.76
CA ASP A 101 20.92 15.97 19.15
C ASP A 101 21.38 14.53 19.41
N LYS A 102 22.33 14.41 20.33
CA LYS A 102 22.91 13.11 20.72
C LYS A 102 21.85 12.10 21.17
N LYS A 103 20.79 12.54 21.88
CA LYS A 103 19.72 11.66 22.34
C LYS A 103 18.92 11.09 21.17
N HIS A 104 18.67 11.90 20.15
CA HIS A 104 17.99 11.45 18.93
C HIS A 104 18.86 10.48 18.13
N LEU A 105 20.16 10.76 18.04
CA LEU A 105 21.09 9.86 17.37
C LEU A 105 21.21 8.52 18.09
N ASP A 106 21.31 8.51 19.43
CA ASP A 106 21.34 7.30 20.23
C ASP A 106 20.04 6.50 20.09
N PHE A 107 18.89 7.18 20.10
CA PHE A 107 17.59 6.53 19.85
C PHE A 107 17.54 5.88 18.48
N TYR A 108 17.99 6.56 17.43
CA TYR A 108 18.02 6.03 16.06
C TYR A 108 18.93 4.80 15.99
N ASN A 109 20.15 4.90 16.47
CA ASN A 109 21.13 3.81 16.45
C ASN A 109 20.59 2.57 17.17
N LYS A 110 19.98 2.74 18.35
CA LYS A 110 19.33 1.64 19.09
C LYS A 110 18.18 1.01 18.30
N LYS A 111 17.43 1.79 17.50
CA LYS A 111 16.32 1.28 16.70
C LYS A 111 16.77 0.48 15.49
N ILE A 112 17.91 0.80 14.90
CA ILE A 112 18.45 0.12 13.72
C ILE A 112 19.48 -0.97 14.08
N GLU A 113 19.93 -1.03 15.33
CA GLU A 113 20.82 -2.06 15.82
C GLU A 113 20.30 -3.45 15.48
N ASN A 114 21.14 -4.29 14.90
CA ASN A 114 20.80 -5.64 14.45
C ASN A 114 19.71 -5.75 13.37
N LYS A 115 19.41 -4.66 12.66
CA LYS A 115 18.49 -4.69 11.53
C LYS A 115 19.25 -4.66 10.21
N ASN A 116 18.81 -5.51 9.27
CA ASN A 116 19.35 -5.50 7.93
C ASN A 116 18.66 -4.44 7.09
N ILE A 117 19.44 -3.66 6.36
CA ILE A 117 18.92 -2.73 5.36
C ILE A 117 18.47 -3.57 4.17
N ILE A 118 17.18 -3.49 3.83
CA ILE A 118 16.60 -4.19 2.68
C ILE A 118 16.46 -3.28 1.45
N TYR A 119 16.43 -1.97 1.69
CA TYR A 119 16.42 -0.98 0.63
C TYR A 119 17.15 0.28 1.09
N SER A 120 17.91 0.89 0.19
CA SER A 120 18.55 2.19 0.41
C SER A 120 18.53 2.99 -0.89
N SER A 121 18.17 4.25 -0.79
CA SER A 121 18.20 5.21 -1.90
C SER A 121 18.66 6.56 -1.39
N GLU A 122 19.41 7.27 -2.21
CA GLU A 122 19.86 8.63 -1.93
C GLU A 122 19.53 9.51 -3.14
N TYR A 123 19.06 10.72 -2.89
CA TYR A 123 18.81 11.71 -3.91
C TYR A 123 19.09 13.12 -3.39
N ILE A 124 19.25 14.05 -4.29
CA ILE A 124 19.41 15.47 -3.96
C ILE A 124 18.06 16.15 -4.19
N ASP A 125 17.57 16.81 -3.15
CA ASP A 125 16.40 17.66 -3.26
C ASP A 125 16.72 18.85 -4.16
N ILE A 126 15.99 18.98 -5.26
CA ILE A 126 16.23 20.03 -6.27
C ILE A 126 15.88 21.44 -5.79
N PHE A 127 15.11 21.57 -4.71
CA PHE A 127 14.68 22.88 -4.20
C PHE A 127 15.66 23.48 -3.21
N ASN A 128 16.27 22.66 -2.36
CA ASN A 128 17.19 23.13 -1.30
C ASN A 128 18.61 22.60 -1.44
N ASN A 129 18.86 21.75 -2.46
CA ASN A 129 20.14 21.10 -2.74
C ASN A 129 20.65 20.23 -1.56
N GLU A 130 19.73 19.71 -0.74
CA GLU A 130 20.06 18.83 0.37
C GLU A 130 20.09 17.37 -0.07
N LYS A 131 21.04 16.61 0.52
CA LYS A 131 21.10 15.17 0.29
C LYS A 131 20.09 14.48 1.21
N ILE A 132 19.12 13.79 0.60
CA ILE A 132 18.13 12.98 1.29
C ILE A 132 18.48 11.51 1.14
N ALA A 133 18.56 10.79 2.26
CA ALA A 133 18.77 9.34 2.28
C ALA A 133 17.51 8.64 2.81
N PHE A 134 17.02 7.68 2.06
CA PHE A 134 15.95 6.79 2.47
C PHE A 134 16.51 5.41 2.74
N ARG A 135 16.15 4.80 3.86
CA ARG A 135 16.54 3.44 4.22
C ARG A 135 15.36 2.68 4.80
N GLU A 136 15.20 1.47 4.32
CA GLU A 136 14.21 0.53 4.82
C GLU A 136 14.91 -0.64 5.52
N PHE A 137 14.41 -1.02 6.69
CA PHE A 137 14.98 -2.08 7.51
C PHE A 137 13.98 -3.20 7.70
N LEU A 138 14.46 -4.44 7.59
CA LEU A 138 13.67 -5.59 7.97
C LEU A 138 13.45 -5.59 9.48
N LYS A 139 12.23 -5.79 9.91
CA LYS A 139 11.93 -6.01 11.31
C LYS A 139 12.60 -7.33 11.73
N ALA A 140 13.44 -7.29 12.77
CA ALA A 140 13.92 -8.53 13.38
C ALA A 140 12.71 -9.38 13.81
N SER A 141 12.68 -10.62 13.35
CA SER A 141 11.67 -11.63 13.71
C SER A 141 11.72 -11.98 15.20
#